data_584c15999e2e5eb4b7115691a9a88dfa
#
_entry.id   584c15999e2e5eb4b7115691a9a88dfa
#
_cell.length_a   1.000
_cell.length_b   1.000
_cell.length_c   1.000
_cell.angle_alpha   90.00
_cell.angle_beta   90.00
_cell.angle_gamma   90.00
#
_symmetry.space_group_name_H-M   'P 1'
#
loop_
_entity.id
_entity.type
_entity.pdbx_description
1 polymer ?
#
loop_
_entity_poly.entity_id
_entity_poly.type
_entity_poly.pdbx_seq_one_letter_code
_entity_poly.pdbx_strand_id
1 'polypeptide(L)'
;MDFTLAEYRNLLAALKRGGFTGIVPGQGDISLQEGRTVLLRHDVDKKPGNSLKMAVIEAEMGFHAIYYFRAGKCSWDESVVTEIAALGHEIGYHYESLATCKGNIGEAWNDFQANLARMRALVPVNSISMHGSPESRWDSKDLWKTYDYKSLSITFEPYIDTDFSKVFYLTDTGRRWDGWKVSVRDKIEGFQDSWNEKGLVFHTTDDVIEAIEGSKLPELLMITTHPQRWTDSHPGWVREVIVQKFKNIIKGALVSFRQNNCL
;
A
#
# COMPACT_ATOMS: atom_id res chain seq x y z
N MET A 1 1.50 21.84 -3.37
CA MET A 1 2.06 20.82 -4.31
C MET A 1 1.74 19.46 -3.73
N ASP A 2 0.95 18.66 -4.43
CA ASP A 2 0.53 17.34 -3.94
C ASP A 2 1.68 16.30 -3.96
N PHE A 3 1.61 15.28 -3.11
CA PHE A 3 2.63 14.23 -2.91
C PHE A 3 4.02 14.76 -2.51
N THR A 4 4.06 15.76 -1.64
CA THR A 4 5.26 16.18 -0.91
C THR A 4 5.24 15.60 0.51
N LEU A 5 6.40 15.56 1.19
CA LEU A 5 6.44 15.15 2.61
C LEU A 5 5.71 16.16 3.49
N ALA A 6 5.73 17.44 3.12
CA ALA A 6 4.94 18.46 3.79
C ALA A 6 3.44 18.16 3.68
N GLU A 7 2.96 17.75 2.51
CA GLU A 7 1.56 17.39 2.29
C GLU A 7 1.19 16.08 3.01
N TYR A 8 2.13 15.14 3.10
CA TYR A 8 1.95 13.94 3.92
C TYR A 8 1.76 14.28 5.41
N ARG A 9 2.57 15.21 5.92
CA ARG A 9 2.42 15.72 7.30
C ARG A 9 1.06 16.39 7.53
N ASN A 10 0.53 17.13 6.56
CA ASN A 10 -0.81 17.72 6.61
C ASN A 10 -1.90 16.65 6.68
N LEU A 11 -1.78 15.59 5.88
CA LEU A 11 -2.71 14.44 5.90
C LEU A 11 -2.73 13.77 7.29
N LEU A 12 -1.56 13.48 7.87
CA LEU A 12 -1.47 12.90 9.21
C LEU A 12 -2.04 13.84 10.29
N ALA A 13 -1.79 15.15 10.16
CA ALA A 13 -2.35 16.14 11.06
C ALA A 13 -3.89 16.18 10.98
N ALA A 14 -4.45 16.07 9.77
CA ALA A 14 -5.89 15.98 9.57
C ALA A 14 -6.47 14.69 10.19
N LEU A 15 -5.83 13.54 9.99
CA LEU A 15 -6.23 12.29 10.65
C LEU A 15 -6.28 12.44 12.17
N LYS A 16 -5.24 13.04 12.76
CA LYS A 16 -5.17 13.28 14.21
C LYS A 16 -6.28 14.23 14.70
N ARG A 17 -6.50 15.35 14.00
CA ARG A 17 -7.62 16.28 14.31
C ARG A 17 -8.97 15.61 14.12
N GLY A 18 -9.12 14.75 13.13
CA GLY A 18 -10.32 13.95 12.87
C GLY A 18 -10.56 12.84 13.90
N GLY A 19 -9.66 12.66 14.88
CA GLY A 19 -9.80 11.66 15.95
C GLY A 19 -9.42 10.24 15.52
N PHE A 20 -8.68 10.07 14.42
CA PHE A 20 -8.20 8.76 14.01
C PHE A 20 -7.01 8.33 14.85
N THR A 21 -7.03 7.07 15.29
CA THR A 21 -5.90 6.37 15.92
C THR A 21 -5.28 5.38 14.93
N GLY A 22 -3.95 5.33 14.90
CA GLY A 22 -3.23 4.37 14.06
C GLY A 22 -3.27 2.97 14.66
N ILE A 23 -3.41 1.95 13.79
CA ILE A 23 -3.23 0.54 14.13
C ILE A 23 -2.26 -0.11 13.15
N VAL A 24 -1.57 -1.15 13.59
CA VAL A 24 -0.74 -2.02 12.75
C VAL A 24 -1.19 -3.48 12.92
N PRO A 25 -0.94 -4.36 11.92
CA PRO A 25 -1.45 -5.74 11.93
C PRO A 25 -1.10 -6.54 13.18
N GLY A 26 0.09 -6.32 13.77
CA GLY A 26 0.49 -6.97 15.01
C GLY A 26 -0.33 -6.58 16.25
N GLN A 27 -1.08 -5.49 16.17
CA GLN A 27 -1.97 -5.03 17.25
C GLN A 27 -3.41 -5.56 17.11
N GLY A 28 -3.75 -6.16 15.98
CA GLY A 28 -5.06 -6.75 15.73
C GLY A 28 -5.67 -6.43 14.38
N ASP A 29 -6.85 -6.98 14.15
CA ASP A 29 -7.64 -6.76 12.94
C ASP A 29 -8.34 -5.41 12.99
N ILE A 30 -8.09 -4.57 11.99
CA ILE A 30 -8.72 -3.26 11.85
C ILE A 30 -10.26 -3.37 11.76
N SER A 31 -10.78 -4.43 11.17
CA SER A 31 -12.23 -4.63 10.99
C SER A 31 -12.99 -4.85 12.32
N LEU A 32 -12.25 -5.13 13.38
CA LEU A 32 -12.76 -5.38 14.73
C LEU A 32 -12.55 -4.18 15.67
N GLN A 33 -11.96 -3.09 15.18
CA GLN A 33 -11.73 -1.90 16.02
C GLN A 33 -13.02 -1.08 16.18
N GLU A 34 -13.09 -0.41 17.32
CA GLU A 34 -14.15 0.58 17.61
C GLU A 34 -13.59 2.00 17.47
N GLY A 35 -14.44 2.92 17.02
CA GLY A 35 -14.07 4.30 16.79
C GLY A 35 -13.22 4.52 15.53
N ARG A 36 -12.73 5.75 15.37
CA ARG A 36 -12.00 6.16 14.18
C ARG A 36 -10.59 5.60 14.17
N THR A 37 -10.37 4.60 13.33
CA THR A 37 -9.10 3.87 13.25
C THR A 37 -8.55 3.89 11.83
N VAL A 38 -7.24 4.06 11.69
CA VAL A 38 -6.53 4.02 10.40
C VAL A 38 -5.38 3.04 10.43
N LEU A 39 -5.33 2.17 9.42
CA LEU A 39 -4.16 1.38 9.07
C LEU A 39 -3.37 2.14 8.00
N LEU A 40 -2.22 2.70 8.37
CA LEU A 40 -1.27 3.28 7.43
C LEU A 40 -0.40 2.17 6.85
N ARG A 41 -0.47 2.00 5.54
CA ARG A 41 0.26 0.98 4.79
C ARG A 41 1.13 1.63 3.72
N HIS A 42 2.38 1.17 3.61
CA HIS A 42 3.32 1.66 2.61
C HIS A 42 3.84 0.52 1.75
N ASP A 43 3.60 0.61 0.44
CA ASP A 43 4.13 -0.33 -0.53
C ASP A 43 5.45 0.24 -1.11
N VAL A 44 6.55 -0.26 -0.56
CA VAL A 44 7.90 0.21 -0.91
C VAL A 44 8.39 -0.53 -2.15
N ASP A 45 8.02 -0.02 -3.33
CA ASP A 45 8.45 -0.62 -4.60
C ASP A 45 9.90 -0.30 -4.93
N LYS A 46 10.34 0.92 -4.56
CA LYS A 46 11.68 1.46 -4.84
C LYS A 46 11.96 2.69 -3.97
N LYS A 47 13.22 3.16 -3.99
CA LYS A 47 13.67 4.35 -3.24
C LYS A 47 13.39 4.23 -1.72
N PRO A 48 13.94 3.22 -1.04
CA PRO A 48 13.65 2.97 0.37
C PRO A 48 13.95 4.17 1.29
N GLY A 49 14.89 5.04 0.94
CA GLY A 49 15.18 6.26 1.71
C GLY A 49 14.00 7.25 1.79
N ASN A 50 13.03 7.19 0.86
CA ASN A 50 11.80 7.98 0.99
C ASN A 50 10.88 7.39 2.06
N SER A 51 10.88 6.05 2.22
CA SER A 51 10.11 5.37 3.27
C SER A 51 10.58 5.78 4.65
N LEU A 52 11.89 5.85 4.87
CA LEU A 52 12.45 6.30 6.14
C LEU A 52 12.01 7.72 6.49
N LYS A 53 11.98 8.63 5.52
CA LYS A 53 11.51 10.01 5.75
C LYS A 53 10.03 10.04 6.17
N MET A 54 9.19 9.21 5.59
CA MET A 54 7.78 9.10 5.98
C MET A 54 7.65 8.48 7.38
N ALA A 55 8.40 7.43 7.67
CA ALA A 55 8.41 6.77 8.98
C ALA A 55 8.82 7.72 10.11
N VAL A 56 9.82 8.57 9.89
CA VAL A 56 10.20 9.61 10.86
C VAL A 56 9.03 10.57 11.12
N ILE A 57 8.35 11.03 10.07
CA ILE A 57 7.20 11.93 10.22
C ILE A 57 6.07 11.27 11.00
N GLU A 58 5.76 10.01 10.72
CA GLU A 58 4.73 9.24 11.42
C GLU A 58 5.06 9.07 12.89
N ALA A 59 6.29 8.64 13.22
CA ALA A 59 6.74 8.47 14.59
C ALA A 59 6.69 9.80 15.38
N GLU A 60 7.14 10.93 14.79
CA GLU A 60 7.03 12.25 15.38
C GLU A 60 5.57 12.66 15.67
N MET A 61 4.63 12.22 14.85
CA MET A 61 3.21 12.52 14.99
C MET A 61 2.43 11.51 15.84
N GLY A 62 3.10 10.44 16.29
CA GLY A 62 2.52 9.40 17.14
C GLY A 62 1.70 8.37 16.37
N PHE A 63 1.97 8.19 15.08
CA PHE A 63 1.43 7.11 14.28
C PHE A 63 2.43 5.97 14.11
N HIS A 64 1.91 4.75 14.10
CA HIS A 64 2.64 3.57 13.64
C HIS A 64 2.02 3.10 12.32
N ALA A 65 2.85 2.57 11.44
CA ALA A 65 2.48 2.11 10.11
C ALA A 65 3.12 0.76 9.81
N ILE A 66 2.69 0.12 8.73
CA ILE A 66 3.36 -1.05 8.17
C ILE A 66 4.00 -0.72 6.84
N TYR A 67 5.27 -1.14 6.66
CA TYR A 67 6.08 -0.95 5.47
C TYR A 67 6.35 -2.27 4.79
N TYR A 68 5.73 -2.50 3.63
CA TYR A 68 5.94 -3.70 2.82
C TYR A 68 7.07 -3.49 1.83
N PHE A 69 8.17 -4.22 2.02
CA PHE A 69 9.34 -4.16 1.14
C PHE A 69 9.36 -5.33 0.17
N ARG A 70 9.68 -5.06 -1.11
CA ARG A 70 9.99 -6.10 -2.09
C ARG A 70 11.37 -6.69 -1.79
N ALA A 71 11.60 -7.94 -2.19
CA ALA A 71 12.86 -8.64 -1.94
C ALA A 71 14.05 -8.13 -2.79
N GLY A 72 13.79 -7.32 -3.81
CA GLY A 72 14.80 -6.79 -4.72
C GLY A 72 15.56 -5.58 -4.19
N LYS A 73 16.79 -5.35 -4.68
CA LYS A 73 17.69 -4.26 -4.27
C LYS A 73 17.12 -2.85 -4.49
N CYS A 74 16.12 -2.67 -5.34
CA CYS A 74 15.49 -1.36 -5.54
C CYS A 74 14.58 -0.94 -4.37
N SER A 75 14.15 -1.90 -3.56
CA SER A 75 13.27 -1.74 -2.40
C SER A 75 13.95 -2.12 -1.09
N TRP A 76 14.58 -3.29 -1.02
CA TRP A 76 15.20 -3.81 0.20
C TRP A 76 16.56 -3.17 0.45
N ASP A 77 16.63 -2.33 1.47
CA ASP A 77 17.84 -1.73 2.03
C ASP A 77 17.85 -2.02 3.53
N GLU A 78 18.82 -2.82 4.00
CA GLU A 78 18.84 -3.35 5.36
C GLU A 78 18.97 -2.24 6.42
N SER A 79 19.70 -1.17 6.13
CA SER A 79 19.83 -0.05 7.06
C SER A 79 18.50 0.68 7.22
N VAL A 80 17.84 0.99 6.10
CA VAL A 80 16.54 1.65 6.10
C VAL A 80 15.48 0.80 6.80
N VAL A 81 15.44 -0.50 6.51
CA VAL A 81 14.51 -1.44 7.15
C VAL A 81 14.69 -1.45 8.67
N THR A 82 15.94 -1.55 9.12
CA THR A 82 16.28 -1.56 10.56
C THR A 82 15.91 -0.24 11.23
N GLU A 83 16.18 0.89 10.58
CA GLU A 83 15.83 2.21 11.12
C GLU A 83 14.31 2.40 11.23
N ILE A 84 13.54 1.99 10.22
CA ILE A 84 12.06 2.05 10.24
C ILE A 84 11.52 1.16 11.38
N ALA A 85 12.03 -0.06 11.53
CA ALA A 85 11.64 -0.94 12.63
C ALA A 85 11.98 -0.35 14.01
N ALA A 86 13.14 0.31 14.15
CA ALA A 86 13.55 0.98 15.39
C ALA A 86 12.65 2.18 15.77
N LEU A 87 11.97 2.80 14.79
CA LEU A 87 10.96 3.83 15.02
C LEU A 87 9.61 3.24 15.50
N GLY A 88 9.49 1.92 15.62
CA GLY A 88 8.27 1.24 16.08
C GLY A 88 7.27 0.90 14.98
N HIS A 89 7.65 1.02 13.71
CA HIS A 89 6.83 0.58 12.58
C HIS A 89 6.99 -0.91 12.34
N GLU A 90 5.96 -1.53 11.76
CA GLU A 90 6.03 -2.92 11.31
C GLU A 90 6.67 -3.03 9.92
N ILE A 91 7.39 -4.14 9.72
CA ILE A 91 7.98 -4.49 8.43
C ILE A 91 7.24 -5.70 7.88
N GLY A 92 6.80 -5.59 6.62
CA GLY A 92 6.14 -6.65 5.88
C GLY A 92 6.86 -7.03 4.59
N TYR A 93 6.55 -8.19 4.05
CA TYR A 93 7.06 -8.64 2.77
C TYR A 93 6.09 -8.33 1.62
N HIS A 94 6.52 -7.48 0.68
CA HIS A 94 5.77 -7.16 -0.55
C HIS A 94 6.08 -8.19 -1.62
N TYR A 95 5.36 -9.32 -1.60
CA TYR A 95 5.69 -10.50 -2.40
C TYR A 95 5.20 -10.41 -3.85
N GLU A 96 6.00 -10.97 -4.76
CA GLU A 96 5.71 -11.06 -6.20
C GLU A 96 6.19 -12.39 -6.81
N SER A 97 6.37 -13.40 -5.98
CA SER A 97 7.03 -14.67 -6.32
C SER A 97 6.39 -15.39 -7.50
N LEU A 98 5.05 -15.40 -7.60
CA LEU A 98 4.38 -16.06 -8.72
C LEU A 98 4.63 -15.34 -10.06
N ALA A 99 4.72 -14.00 -10.03
CA ALA A 99 5.09 -13.22 -11.20
C ALA A 99 6.57 -13.44 -11.57
N THR A 100 7.46 -13.47 -10.58
CA THR A 100 8.90 -13.72 -10.74
C THR A 100 9.15 -15.10 -11.36
N CYS A 101 8.46 -16.12 -10.87
CA CYS A 101 8.57 -17.51 -11.35
C CYS A 101 7.65 -17.82 -12.54
N LYS A 102 7.11 -16.80 -13.22
CA LYS A 102 6.31 -16.92 -14.45
C LYS A 102 5.15 -17.92 -14.33
N GLY A 103 4.52 -17.97 -13.16
CA GLY A 103 3.36 -18.81 -12.88
C GLY A 103 3.69 -20.24 -12.42
N ASN A 104 4.97 -20.59 -12.25
CA ASN A 104 5.34 -21.87 -11.64
C ASN A 104 5.12 -21.81 -10.13
N ILE A 105 4.07 -22.48 -9.66
CA ILE A 105 3.62 -22.42 -8.27
C ILE A 105 4.65 -23.01 -7.30
N GLY A 106 5.30 -24.12 -7.65
CA GLY A 106 6.31 -24.75 -6.80
C GLY A 106 7.58 -23.89 -6.64
N GLU A 107 8.07 -23.33 -7.75
CA GLU A 107 9.20 -22.39 -7.71
C GLU A 107 8.83 -21.11 -6.96
N ALA A 108 7.62 -20.59 -7.16
CA ALA A 108 7.14 -19.40 -6.48
C ALA A 108 7.04 -19.60 -4.96
N TRP A 109 6.62 -20.78 -4.52
CA TRP A 109 6.61 -21.13 -3.10
C TRP A 109 8.02 -21.15 -2.50
N ASN A 110 8.97 -21.78 -3.19
CA ASN A 110 10.37 -21.81 -2.74
C ASN A 110 11.00 -20.40 -2.72
N ASP A 111 10.75 -19.58 -3.76
CA ASP A 111 11.21 -18.20 -3.81
C ASP A 111 10.62 -17.36 -2.68
N PHE A 112 9.33 -17.50 -2.42
CA PHE A 112 8.64 -16.80 -1.33
C PHE A 112 9.27 -17.15 0.03
N GLN A 113 9.44 -18.44 0.33
CA GLN A 113 10.02 -18.89 1.60
C GLN A 113 11.47 -18.41 1.77
N ALA A 114 12.28 -18.49 0.72
CA ALA A 114 13.67 -18.05 0.76
C ALA A 114 13.77 -16.53 1.04
N ASN A 115 12.94 -15.73 0.37
CA ASN A 115 12.90 -14.28 0.59
C ASN A 115 12.37 -13.93 1.98
N LEU A 116 11.31 -14.59 2.45
CA LEU A 116 10.78 -14.39 3.80
C LEU A 116 11.81 -14.73 4.87
N ALA A 117 12.52 -15.85 4.74
CA ALA A 117 13.57 -16.27 5.65
C ALA A 117 14.71 -15.23 5.70
N ARG A 118 15.14 -14.72 4.54
CA ARG A 118 16.15 -13.67 4.46
C ARG A 118 15.71 -12.39 5.17
N MET A 119 14.47 -11.96 4.99
CA MET A 119 13.93 -10.78 5.65
C MET A 119 13.82 -10.97 7.17
N ARG A 120 13.38 -12.14 7.60
CA ARG A 120 13.26 -12.52 9.02
C ARG A 120 14.60 -12.66 9.74
N ALA A 121 15.69 -12.86 9.01
CA ALA A 121 17.04 -12.81 9.59
C ALA A 121 17.44 -11.40 10.06
N LEU A 122 16.78 -10.35 9.57
CA LEU A 122 17.07 -8.97 9.94
C LEU A 122 16.05 -8.41 10.93
N VAL A 123 14.75 -8.56 10.66
CA VAL A 123 13.64 -8.02 11.46
C VAL A 123 12.46 -9.00 11.49
N PRO A 124 11.56 -8.94 12.48
CA PRO A 124 10.33 -9.71 12.46
C PRO A 124 9.48 -9.33 11.22
N VAL A 125 8.97 -10.36 10.51
CA VAL A 125 8.05 -10.19 9.37
C VAL A 125 6.88 -11.16 9.55
N ASN A 126 5.74 -10.64 9.99
CA ASN A 126 4.53 -11.41 10.29
C ASN A 126 3.35 -11.01 9.39
N SER A 127 3.56 -10.09 8.49
CA SER A 127 2.58 -9.64 7.52
C SER A 127 3.18 -9.61 6.12
N ILE A 128 2.35 -9.91 5.14
CA ILE A 128 2.72 -9.90 3.72
C ILE A 128 1.69 -9.09 2.94
N SER A 129 2.08 -8.61 1.78
CA SER A 129 1.16 -7.94 0.84
C SER A 129 1.57 -8.22 -0.59
N MET A 130 0.63 -8.52 -1.45
CA MET A 130 0.89 -8.76 -2.86
C MET A 130 1.37 -7.49 -3.58
N HIS A 131 2.49 -7.59 -4.32
CA HIS A 131 2.90 -6.58 -5.30
C HIS A 131 2.10 -6.74 -6.60
N GLY A 132 1.31 -5.73 -6.91
CA GLY A 132 0.51 -5.67 -8.13
C GLY A 132 1.34 -5.26 -9.35
N SER A 133 2.14 -6.17 -9.93
CA SER A 133 2.86 -5.87 -11.18
C SER A 133 1.90 -5.71 -12.36
N PRO A 134 1.78 -4.53 -12.99
CA PRO A 134 0.89 -4.33 -14.14
C PRO A 134 1.37 -5.08 -15.40
N GLU A 135 2.64 -5.45 -15.45
CA GLU A 135 3.26 -6.17 -16.56
C GLU A 135 3.06 -7.69 -16.45
N SER A 136 2.75 -8.19 -15.26
CA SER A 136 2.51 -9.61 -15.02
C SER A 136 1.06 -9.99 -15.32
N ARG A 137 0.88 -11.11 -16.02
CA ARG A 137 -0.42 -11.76 -16.20
C ARG A 137 -0.85 -12.59 -14.99
N TRP A 138 0.10 -12.94 -14.09
CA TRP A 138 -0.16 -13.72 -12.90
C TRP A 138 -0.48 -12.83 -11.72
N ASP A 139 -1.48 -13.23 -10.95
CA ASP A 139 -1.77 -12.63 -9.65
C ASP A 139 -1.02 -13.43 -8.58
N SER A 140 -0.11 -12.77 -7.86
CA SER A 140 0.70 -13.47 -6.85
C SER A 140 -0.13 -14.00 -5.67
N LYS A 141 -1.35 -13.51 -5.45
CA LYS A 141 -2.29 -14.08 -4.48
C LYS A 141 -2.73 -15.50 -4.82
N ASP A 142 -2.66 -15.90 -6.10
CA ASP A 142 -3.01 -17.25 -6.51
C ASP A 142 -2.12 -18.34 -5.88
N LEU A 143 -0.95 -17.95 -5.35
CA LEU A 143 -0.10 -18.84 -4.56
C LEU A 143 -0.84 -19.39 -3.33
N TRP A 144 -1.71 -18.61 -2.74
CA TRP A 144 -2.49 -18.96 -1.54
C TRP A 144 -3.71 -19.86 -1.82
N LYS A 145 -4.00 -20.16 -3.07
CA LYS A 145 -4.95 -21.21 -3.45
C LYS A 145 -4.37 -22.60 -3.25
N THR A 146 -3.04 -22.72 -3.23
CA THR A 146 -2.30 -23.98 -3.10
C THR A 146 -1.61 -24.12 -1.75
N TYR A 147 -1.07 -23.03 -1.22
CA TYR A 147 -0.31 -23.00 0.02
C TYR A 147 -0.99 -22.10 1.05
N ASP A 148 -0.76 -22.39 2.32
CA ASP A 148 -1.25 -21.58 3.44
C ASP A 148 -0.11 -20.72 4.01
N TYR A 149 -0.19 -19.39 3.83
CA TYR A 149 0.79 -18.48 4.41
C TYR A 149 0.74 -18.45 5.94
N LYS A 150 -0.41 -18.81 6.57
CA LYS A 150 -0.54 -18.86 8.03
C LYS A 150 0.34 -19.95 8.64
N SER A 151 0.63 -21.02 7.87
CA SER A 151 1.58 -22.07 8.27
C SER A 151 3.01 -21.55 8.48
N LEU A 152 3.33 -20.37 7.92
CA LEU A 152 4.60 -19.69 8.10
C LEU A 152 4.57 -18.60 9.19
N SER A 153 3.59 -18.65 10.10
CA SER A 153 3.38 -17.63 11.14
C SER A 153 3.17 -16.23 10.57
N ILE A 154 2.56 -16.12 9.39
CA ILE A 154 2.08 -14.88 8.82
C ILE A 154 0.63 -14.68 9.28
N THR A 155 0.35 -13.54 9.88
CA THR A 155 -0.95 -13.25 10.51
C THR A 155 -1.86 -12.39 9.64
N PHE A 156 -1.31 -11.68 8.63
CA PHE A 156 -2.08 -10.71 7.86
C PHE A 156 -1.59 -10.57 6.41
N GLU A 157 -2.54 -10.63 5.48
CA GLU A 157 -2.43 -10.21 4.09
C GLU A 157 -3.57 -9.22 3.77
N PRO A 158 -3.32 -7.95 3.49
CA PRO A 158 -4.34 -6.89 3.44
C PRO A 158 -5.51 -7.15 2.51
N TYR A 159 -5.28 -7.82 1.37
CA TYR A 159 -6.34 -8.07 0.39
C TYR A 159 -7.16 -9.35 0.67
N ILE A 160 -6.68 -10.19 1.60
CA ILE A 160 -7.33 -11.47 1.96
C ILE A 160 -7.99 -11.37 3.33
N ASP A 161 -7.30 -10.77 4.30
CA ASP A 161 -7.74 -10.79 5.69
C ASP A 161 -8.54 -9.53 6.09
N THR A 162 -8.65 -8.51 5.23
CA THR A 162 -9.44 -7.30 5.55
C THR A 162 -10.90 -7.45 5.13
N ASP A 163 -11.82 -7.19 6.04
CA ASP A 163 -13.26 -7.05 5.72
C ASP A 163 -13.56 -5.67 5.12
N PHE A 164 -13.48 -5.56 3.81
CA PHE A 164 -13.76 -4.31 3.09
C PHE A 164 -15.23 -3.87 3.09
N SER A 165 -16.14 -4.66 3.67
CA SER A 165 -17.49 -4.19 3.96
C SER A 165 -17.51 -3.14 5.08
N LYS A 166 -16.49 -3.16 5.95
CA LYS A 166 -16.31 -2.27 7.10
C LYS A 166 -15.20 -1.26 6.89
N VAL A 167 -14.13 -1.64 6.19
CA VAL A 167 -12.92 -0.84 6.03
C VAL A 167 -12.91 -0.15 4.67
N PHE A 168 -12.86 1.18 4.66
CA PHE A 168 -12.71 1.96 3.44
C PHE A 168 -11.24 2.01 3.02
N TYR A 169 -10.98 1.74 1.75
CA TYR A 169 -9.64 1.67 1.18
C TYR A 169 -9.31 2.87 0.31
N LEU A 170 -8.21 3.53 0.61
CA LEU A 170 -7.62 4.61 -0.18
C LEU A 170 -6.21 4.25 -0.63
N THR A 171 -5.85 4.62 -1.86
CA THR A 171 -4.47 4.44 -2.36
C THR A 171 -4.04 5.59 -3.25
N ASP A 172 -2.76 5.98 -3.15
CA ASP A 172 -2.12 7.04 -3.95
C ASP A 172 -1.68 6.54 -5.35
N THR A 173 -2.25 5.43 -5.83
CA THR A 173 -1.86 4.84 -7.11
C THR A 173 -2.05 5.82 -8.26
N GLY A 174 -1.00 5.95 -9.07
CA GLY A 174 -1.01 6.89 -10.19
C GLY A 174 -0.77 8.35 -9.80
N ARG A 175 -0.35 8.64 -8.56
CA ARG A 175 -0.28 9.99 -7.96
C ARG A 175 -1.65 10.67 -7.95
N ARG A 176 -2.65 9.91 -7.55
CA ARG A 176 -4.04 10.33 -7.38
C ARG A 176 -4.76 9.37 -6.47
N TRP A 177 -5.76 9.81 -5.74
CA TRP A 177 -6.50 8.98 -4.80
C TRP A 177 -7.67 8.22 -5.44
N ASP A 178 -8.04 8.56 -6.66
CA ASP A 178 -8.97 7.81 -7.51
C ASP A 178 -8.23 6.93 -8.56
N GLY A 179 -7.08 6.38 -8.18
CA GLY A 179 -6.19 5.57 -9.02
C GLY A 179 -6.82 4.30 -9.58
N TRP A 180 -7.91 3.82 -8.98
CA TRP A 180 -8.70 2.72 -9.49
C TRP A 180 -9.28 2.99 -10.91
N LYS A 181 -9.39 4.24 -11.33
CA LYS A 181 -9.77 4.62 -12.71
C LYS A 181 -8.70 4.27 -13.74
N VAL A 182 -7.44 4.17 -13.33
CA VAL A 182 -6.28 3.92 -14.21
C VAL A 182 -5.49 2.66 -13.85
N SER A 183 -5.94 1.89 -12.86
CA SER A 183 -5.30 0.65 -12.43
C SER A 183 -6.34 -0.43 -12.17
N VAL A 184 -6.11 -1.61 -12.72
CA VAL A 184 -7.03 -2.76 -12.54
C VAL A 184 -6.83 -3.42 -11.17
N ARG A 185 -5.62 -3.31 -10.59
CA ARG A 185 -5.25 -4.08 -9.38
C ARG A 185 -5.43 -3.31 -8.07
N ASP A 186 -5.69 -2.01 -8.16
CA ASP A 186 -5.92 -1.15 -7.00
C ASP A 186 -7.42 -0.88 -6.76
N LYS A 187 -8.28 -1.64 -7.44
CA LYS A 187 -9.72 -1.67 -7.21
C LYS A 187 -10.04 -2.82 -6.26
N ILE A 188 -10.80 -2.55 -5.21
CA ILE A 188 -11.37 -3.59 -4.36
C ILE A 188 -12.67 -4.06 -5.01
N GLU A 189 -12.63 -5.26 -5.57
CA GLU A 189 -13.79 -5.85 -6.24
C GLU A 189 -14.98 -5.97 -5.29
N GLY A 190 -16.17 -5.66 -5.78
CA GLY A 190 -17.41 -5.69 -5.00
C GLY A 190 -17.68 -4.49 -4.11
N PHE A 191 -16.68 -3.65 -3.80
CA PHE A 191 -16.86 -2.50 -2.90
C PHE A 191 -16.65 -1.14 -3.55
N GLN A 192 -15.80 -1.06 -4.58
CA GLN A 192 -15.43 0.23 -5.19
C GLN A 192 -16.65 0.99 -5.73
N ASP A 193 -17.59 0.30 -6.36
CA ASP A 193 -18.75 0.93 -6.96
C ASP A 193 -19.69 1.49 -5.87
N SER A 194 -19.87 0.77 -4.75
CA SER A 194 -20.62 1.25 -3.58
C SER A 194 -19.96 2.49 -2.93
N TRP A 195 -18.63 2.54 -2.85
CA TRP A 195 -17.93 3.72 -2.34
C TRP A 195 -18.09 4.93 -3.27
N ASN A 196 -18.08 4.70 -4.59
CA ASN A 196 -18.32 5.75 -5.57
C ASN A 196 -19.74 6.33 -5.48
N GLU A 197 -20.76 5.47 -5.31
CA GLU A 197 -22.15 5.89 -5.11
C GLU A 197 -22.33 6.72 -3.83
N LYS A 198 -21.52 6.44 -2.79
CA LYS A 198 -21.49 7.21 -1.55
C LYS A 198 -20.69 8.51 -1.66
N GLY A 199 -20.14 8.83 -2.84
CA GLY A 199 -19.32 10.02 -3.06
C GLY A 199 -17.91 9.94 -2.47
N LEU A 200 -17.43 8.76 -2.08
CA LEU A 200 -16.09 8.54 -1.53
C LEU A 200 -15.04 8.46 -2.68
N VAL A 201 -14.94 9.52 -3.43
CA VAL A 201 -14.04 9.67 -4.59
C VAL A 201 -13.20 10.92 -4.40
N PHE A 202 -11.90 10.75 -4.28
CA PHE A 202 -10.95 11.83 -4.01
C PHE A 202 -9.87 11.85 -5.07
N HIS A 203 -9.48 13.01 -5.54
CA HIS A 203 -8.47 13.15 -6.59
C HIS A 203 -7.12 13.56 -6.01
N THR A 204 -7.12 14.57 -5.14
CA THR A 204 -5.95 15.18 -4.50
C THR A 204 -5.86 14.79 -3.02
N THR A 205 -4.70 15.03 -2.42
CA THR A 205 -4.54 14.86 -0.96
C THR A 205 -5.37 15.91 -0.20
N ASP A 206 -5.52 17.10 -0.74
CA ASP A 206 -6.40 18.15 -0.18
C ASP A 206 -7.85 17.66 -0.10
N ASP A 207 -8.39 16.97 -1.14
CA ASP A 207 -9.75 16.41 -1.12
C ASP A 207 -9.91 15.40 0.04
N VAL A 208 -8.89 14.58 0.28
CA VAL A 208 -8.90 13.60 1.39
C VAL A 208 -8.88 14.33 2.74
N ILE A 209 -8.04 15.36 2.88
CA ILE A 209 -7.94 16.19 4.08
C ILE A 209 -9.29 16.85 4.38
N GLU A 210 -9.91 17.49 3.40
CA GLU A 210 -11.23 18.13 3.55
C GLU A 210 -12.32 17.11 3.93
N ALA A 211 -12.25 15.89 3.39
CA ALA A 211 -13.19 14.84 3.76
C ALA A 211 -13.01 14.34 5.21
N ILE A 212 -11.77 14.27 5.69
CA ILE A 212 -11.46 13.92 7.08
C ILE A 212 -12.01 15.01 8.01
N GLU A 213 -11.67 16.28 7.75
CA GLU A 213 -12.07 17.42 8.57
C GLU A 213 -13.59 17.64 8.55
N GLY A 214 -14.23 17.39 7.42
CA GLY A 214 -15.68 17.40 7.27
C GLY A 214 -16.40 16.17 7.83
N SER A 215 -15.70 15.23 8.46
CA SER A 215 -16.23 13.95 8.98
C SER A 215 -17.02 13.15 7.93
N LYS A 216 -16.58 13.21 6.67
CA LYS A 216 -17.20 12.50 5.54
C LYS A 216 -16.66 11.08 5.33
N LEU A 217 -15.48 10.76 5.91
CA LEU A 217 -14.89 9.44 5.79
C LEU A 217 -15.48 8.44 6.79
N PRO A 218 -15.57 7.15 6.41
CA PRO A 218 -15.88 6.07 7.34
C PRO A 218 -14.91 6.03 8.54
N GLU A 219 -15.31 5.35 9.60
CA GLU A 219 -14.54 5.27 10.84
C GLU A 219 -13.30 4.39 10.68
N LEU A 220 -13.37 3.34 9.85
CA LEU A 220 -12.26 2.41 9.63
C LEU A 220 -11.64 2.65 8.25
N LEU A 221 -10.37 3.04 8.24
CA LEU A 221 -9.64 3.39 7.03
C LEU A 221 -8.39 2.51 6.84
N MET A 222 -8.15 2.08 5.62
CA MET A 222 -6.84 1.62 5.17
C MET A 222 -6.31 2.59 4.12
N ILE A 223 -5.22 3.27 4.44
CA ILE A 223 -4.57 4.22 3.52
C ILE A 223 -3.25 3.62 3.06
N THR A 224 -3.19 3.28 1.76
CA THR A 224 -1.98 2.74 1.14
C THR A 224 -1.27 3.83 0.37
N THR A 225 -0.01 4.08 0.71
CA THR A 225 0.85 4.99 -0.05
C THR A 225 2.10 4.26 -0.59
N HIS A 226 2.69 4.88 -1.62
CA HIS A 226 3.93 4.39 -2.22
C HIS A 226 5.02 5.45 -1.99
N PRO A 227 5.92 5.25 -1.05
CA PRO A 227 6.88 6.27 -0.61
C PRO A 227 7.71 6.90 -1.71
N GLN A 228 7.97 6.18 -2.80
CA GLN A 228 8.70 6.74 -3.94
C GLN A 228 8.00 7.92 -4.64
N ARG A 229 6.70 8.13 -4.39
CA ARG A 229 5.90 9.22 -4.95
C ARG A 229 5.95 10.49 -4.11
N TRP A 230 6.35 10.37 -2.83
CA TRP A 230 6.36 11.44 -1.84
C TRP A 230 7.77 12.02 -1.68
N THR A 231 7.95 13.30 -2.00
CA THR A 231 9.27 13.94 -1.91
C THR A 231 9.17 15.46 -1.92
N ASP A 232 10.01 16.13 -1.11
CA ASP A 232 10.18 17.58 -1.13
C ASP A 232 11.26 18.01 -2.13
N SER A 233 11.99 17.08 -2.75
CA SER A 233 12.94 17.40 -3.82
C SER A 233 12.20 17.85 -5.07
N HIS A 234 12.24 19.12 -5.40
CA HIS A 234 11.55 19.67 -6.57
C HIS A 234 11.95 18.95 -7.88
N PRO A 235 13.25 18.69 -8.19
CA PRO A 235 13.59 17.90 -9.38
C PRO A 235 13.06 16.46 -9.32
N GLY A 236 13.07 15.84 -8.13
CA GLY A 236 12.54 14.49 -7.90
C GLY A 236 11.03 14.46 -8.12
N TRP A 237 10.33 15.44 -7.63
CA TRP A 237 8.89 15.60 -7.79
C TRP A 237 8.49 15.77 -9.27
N VAL A 238 9.14 16.71 -10.00
CA VAL A 238 8.88 16.94 -11.42
C VAL A 238 9.11 15.65 -12.23
N ARG A 239 10.24 14.95 -11.98
CA ARG A 239 10.55 13.69 -12.66
C ARG A 239 9.45 12.65 -12.40
N GLU A 240 9.00 12.50 -11.16
CA GLU A 240 7.99 11.51 -10.80
C GLU A 240 6.62 11.84 -11.44
N VAL A 241 6.23 13.12 -11.48
CA VAL A 241 5.02 13.58 -12.19
C VAL A 241 5.06 13.21 -13.66
N ILE A 242 6.16 13.51 -14.36
CA ILE A 242 6.31 13.20 -15.78
C ILE A 242 6.22 11.69 -16.02
N VAL A 243 7.03 10.92 -15.29
CA VAL A 243 7.06 9.45 -15.42
C VAL A 243 5.69 8.85 -15.14
N GLN A 244 4.99 9.35 -14.10
CA GLN A 244 3.68 8.81 -13.73
C GLN A 244 2.59 9.16 -14.75
N LYS A 245 2.61 10.38 -15.32
CA LYS A 245 1.69 10.74 -16.42
C LYS A 245 1.83 9.80 -17.60
N PHE A 246 3.06 9.50 -18.03
CA PHE A 246 3.29 8.53 -19.12
C PHE A 246 2.79 7.13 -18.76
N LYS A 247 3.05 6.66 -17.54
CA LYS A 247 2.55 5.36 -17.07
C LYS A 247 1.03 5.30 -17.04
N ASN A 248 0.37 6.36 -16.59
CA ASN A 248 -1.08 6.43 -16.53
C ASN A 248 -1.72 6.38 -17.92
N ILE A 249 -1.13 7.05 -18.91
CA ILE A 249 -1.58 6.98 -20.32
C ILE A 249 -1.47 5.56 -20.85
N ILE A 250 -0.32 4.90 -20.67
CA ILE A 250 -0.11 3.52 -21.11
C ILE A 250 -1.08 2.56 -20.41
N LYS A 251 -1.23 2.69 -19.08
CA LYS A 251 -2.16 1.86 -18.31
C LYS A 251 -3.62 2.06 -18.75
N GLY A 252 -4.05 3.30 -18.97
CA GLY A 252 -5.38 3.62 -19.46
C GLY A 252 -5.66 2.98 -20.83
N ALA A 253 -4.68 3.04 -21.75
CA ALA A 253 -4.78 2.38 -23.05
C ALA A 253 -4.89 0.84 -22.92
N LEU A 254 -4.09 0.22 -22.02
CA LEU A 254 -4.14 -1.22 -21.76
C LEU A 254 -5.48 -1.66 -21.14
N VAL A 255 -6.02 -0.88 -20.22
CA VAL A 255 -7.34 -1.15 -19.60
C VAL A 255 -8.43 -1.09 -20.66
N SER A 256 -8.46 -0.05 -21.49
CA SER A 256 -9.45 0.09 -22.58
C SER A 256 -9.32 -1.03 -23.59
N PHE A 257 -8.10 -1.45 -23.95
CA PHE A 257 -7.88 -2.56 -24.87
C PHE A 257 -8.36 -3.91 -24.30
N ARG A 258 -8.17 -4.17 -23.01
CA ARG A 258 -8.64 -5.40 -22.35
C ARG A 258 -10.16 -5.42 -22.24
N GLN A 259 -10.81 -4.30 -21.93
CA GLN A 259 -12.27 -4.20 -21.87
C GLN A 259 -12.93 -4.43 -23.24
N ASN A 260 -12.30 -3.95 -24.32
CA ASN A 260 -12.82 -4.12 -25.69
C ASN A 260 -12.57 -5.52 -26.27
N ASN A 261 -11.66 -6.31 -25.70
CA ASN A 261 -11.36 -7.68 -26.16
C ASN A 261 -11.97 -8.78 -25.28
N CYS A 262 -12.74 -8.43 -24.25
CA CYS A 262 -13.55 -9.34 -23.44
C CYS A 262 -15.04 -9.32 -23.85
N LEU A 263 -15.34 -8.77 -25.01
CA LEU A 263 -16.59 -8.94 -25.79
C LEU A 263 -16.26 -9.84 -26.98
#